data_b71b3e4f5831cc9f6ed164b4f54a75b2
#
_entry.id   b71b3e4f5831cc9f6ed164b4f54a75b2
#
_cell.length_a   1.000
_cell.length_b   1.000
_cell.length_c   1.000
_cell.angle_alpha   90.00
_cell.angle_beta   90.00
_cell.angle_gamma   90.00
#
_symmetry.space_group_name_H-M   'P 1'
#
loop_
_entity.id
_entity.type
_entity.pdbx_description
1 polymer ?
#
loop_
_entity_poly.entity_id
_entity_poly.type
_entity_poly.pdbx_seq_one_letter_code
_entity_poly.pdbx_strand_id
1 'polypeptide(L)'
;VEACERAEAALVRPGMPLVRALSLCPRAKALPAAEESYQEAHRLLLLGPLLRLTPLVEDASLGLAFASLRGLPYREEDIAKMVHSEVLGTLRAEFAGAGIGPRVAIAGGRFAAEMAARYSGEQICILPPEEEVAFLARLPLAALPQPSAEWVRMRERLQLFGLRTLGDIASLGRVAMQAQFGAVGLAAWRLAAGEPEPLRCLPLPPEAMAQRSFEPPLASLPAIRAALDELAGALAEKLQAGGLTCAALWASWEGEGEEGSMQRLPLKESSASGSTLAQAAWRFLQGAITGPIASLSLVAEALPLQPARQACLFQKRKARAKLQEVVAQVQRRWGGSALCQVQMLHPAHLEERRYAFRPATSGAGSRP
;
A
#
# COMPACT_ATOMS: atom_id res chain seq x y z
N VAL A 1 -21.72 20.55 13.88
CA VAL A 1 -21.59 19.40 14.80
C VAL A 1 -21.72 18.10 14.00
N GLU A 2 -21.05 17.07 14.45
CA GLU A 2 -21.36 15.68 14.11
C GLU A 2 -22.21 15.10 15.22
N ALA A 3 -23.08 14.16 14.92
CA ALA A 3 -24.03 13.64 15.86
C ALA A 3 -23.90 12.11 15.99
N CYS A 4 -23.99 11.57 17.19
CA CYS A 4 -24.13 10.15 17.40
C CYS A 4 -25.58 9.70 17.10
N GLU A 5 -25.80 8.40 16.88
CA GLU A 5 -27.12 7.83 16.56
C GLU A 5 -28.25 8.28 17.51
N ARG A 6 -27.96 8.41 18.82
CA ARG A 6 -28.93 8.90 19.80
C ARG A 6 -29.29 10.38 19.60
N ALA A 7 -28.34 11.21 19.19
CA ALA A 7 -28.59 12.61 18.89
C ALA A 7 -29.29 12.75 17.53
N GLU A 8 -28.98 11.90 16.57
CA GLU A 8 -29.70 11.84 15.28
C GLU A 8 -31.15 11.41 15.45
N ALA A 9 -31.45 10.49 16.36
CA ALA A 9 -32.81 10.11 16.74
C ALA A 9 -33.57 11.29 17.37
N ALA A 10 -32.87 12.24 18.01
CA ALA A 10 -33.43 13.50 18.50
C ALA A 10 -33.40 14.62 17.45
N LEU A 11 -33.30 14.28 16.16
CA LEU A 11 -33.32 15.19 15.02
C LEU A 11 -32.10 16.12 14.93
N VAL A 12 -31.04 15.88 15.65
CA VAL A 12 -29.74 16.56 15.46
C VAL A 12 -29.12 16.05 14.14
N ARG A 13 -28.73 16.96 13.27
CA ARG A 13 -28.14 16.62 11.96
C ARG A 13 -26.69 17.13 11.87
N PRO A 14 -25.82 16.39 11.18
CA PRO A 14 -24.48 16.89 10.84
C PRO A 14 -24.53 18.26 10.19
N GLY A 15 -23.58 19.13 10.52
CA GLY A 15 -23.53 20.52 10.03
C GLY A 15 -24.43 21.52 10.78
N MET A 16 -25.30 21.04 11.71
CA MET A 16 -26.16 21.92 12.50
C MET A 16 -25.34 22.76 13.49
N PRO A 17 -25.69 24.05 13.72
CA PRO A 17 -25.05 24.84 14.76
C PRO A 17 -25.24 24.20 16.16
N LEU A 18 -24.17 24.23 16.99
CA LEU A 18 -24.17 23.58 18.30
C LEU A 18 -25.34 24.04 19.19
N VAL A 19 -25.64 25.34 19.19
CA VAL A 19 -26.76 25.90 19.99
C VAL A 19 -28.09 25.24 19.61
N ARG A 20 -28.33 25.05 18.30
CA ARG A 20 -29.56 24.39 17.82
C ARG A 20 -29.57 22.90 18.16
N ALA A 21 -28.42 22.23 18.04
CA ALA A 21 -28.28 20.82 18.41
C ALA A 21 -28.60 20.59 19.89
N LEU A 22 -28.07 21.44 20.78
CA LEU A 22 -28.33 21.39 22.23
C LEU A 22 -29.79 21.74 22.58
N SER A 23 -30.45 22.60 21.79
CA SER A 23 -31.88 22.87 22.01
C SER A 23 -32.77 21.69 21.64
N LEU A 24 -32.38 20.87 20.65
CA LEU A 24 -33.12 19.64 20.28
C LEU A 24 -32.80 18.48 21.23
N CYS A 25 -31.58 18.42 21.73
CA CYS A 25 -31.14 17.36 22.63
C CYS A 25 -30.42 17.96 23.86
N PRO A 26 -31.14 18.51 24.87
CA PRO A 26 -30.51 19.20 26.00
C PRO A 26 -29.62 18.32 26.87
N ARG A 27 -29.76 16.99 26.79
CA ARG A 27 -28.92 16.01 27.51
C ARG A 27 -27.67 15.63 26.74
N ALA A 28 -27.47 16.12 25.50
CA ALA A 28 -26.28 15.85 24.73
C ALA A 28 -25.05 16.50 25.36
N LYS A 29 -23.97 15.75 25.40
CA LYS A 29 -22.65 16.28 25.79
C LYS A 29 -21.91 16.67 24.52
N ALA A 30 -21.61 17.96 24.38
CA ALA A 30 -20.75 18.44 23.32
C ALA A 30 -19.28 18.17 23.69
N LEU A 31 -18.58 17.46 22.85
CA LEU A 31 -17.14 17.20 22.98
C LEU A 31 -16.41 17.97 21.89
N PRO A 32 -15.27 18.62 22.19
CA PRO A 32 -14.43 19.18 21.14
C PRO A 32 -13.87 18.04 20.27
N ALA A 33 -13.76 18.29 18.96
CA ALA A 33 -13.10 17.36 18.08
C ALA A 33 -11.61 17.27 18.42
N ALA A 34 -11.10 16.06 18.63
CA ALA A 34 -9.68 15.78 18.86
C ALA A 34 -9.00 15.43 17.53
N GLU A 35 -8.86 16.42 16.64
CA GLU A 35 -8.48 16.22 15.24
C GLU A 35 -7.13 15.51 15.09
N GLU A 36 -6.13 15.88 15.91
CA GLU A 36 -4.82 15.21 15.94
C GLU A 36 -4.93 13.73 16.31
N SER A 37 -5.78 13.40 17.29
CA SER A 37 -6.01 12.01 17.70
C SER A 37 -6.72 11.21 16.60
N TYR A 38 -7.64 11.85 15.87
CA TYR A 38 -8.31 11.19 14.74
C TYR A 38 -7.35 10.95 13.57
N GLN A 39 -6.47 11.90 13.28
CA GLN A 39 -5.44 11.73 12.26
C GLN A 39 -4.43 10.64 12.63
N GLU A 40 -4.02 10.58 13.90
CA GLU A 40 -3.14 9.53 14.39
C GLU A 40 -3.81 8.14 14.29
N ALA A 41 -5.06 8.04 14.74
CA ALA A 41 -5.85 6.81 14.59
C ALA A 41 -5.99 6.39 13.13
N HIS A 42 -6.26 7.34 12.23
CA HIS A 42 -6.36 7.07 10.79
C HIS A 42 -5.04 6.53 10.21
N ARG A 43 -3.89 7.12 10.59
CA ARG A 43 -2.58 6.63 10.18
C ARG A 43 -2.31 5.22 10.68
N LEU A 44 -2.56 4.97 11.96
CA LEU A 44 -2.29 3.67 12.58
C LEU A 44 -3.22 2.58 12.05
N LEU A 45 -4.51 2.88 11.89
CA LEU A 45 -5.52 1.90 11.56
C LEU A 45 -5.67 1.63 10.07
N LEU A 46 -5.47 2.63 9.22
CA LEU A 46 -5.71 2.50 7.79
C LEU A 46 -4.44 2.63 6.96
N LEU A 47 -3.74 3.76 7.07
CA LEU A 47 -2.59 4.00 6.18
C LEU A 47 -1.44 3.05 6.49
N GLY A 48 -1.13 2.78 7.76
CA GLY A 48 -0.05 1.87 8.15
C GLY A 48 -0.21 0.46 7.57
N PRO A 49 -1.33 -0.25 7.81
CA PRO A 49 -1.60 -1.56 7.21
C PRO A 49 -1.55 -1.55 5.69
N LEU A 50 -2.18 -0.56 5.03
CA LEU A 50 -2.22 -0.49 3.57
C LEU A 50 -0.84 -0.21 2.96
N LEU A 51 -0.03 0.69 3.54
CA LEU A 51 1.33 0.98 3.08
C LEU A 51 2.29 -0.19 3.27
N ARG A 52 2.03 -1.10 4.23
CA ARG A 52 2.78 -2.37 4.33
C ARG A 52 2.40 -3.36 3.23
N LEU A 53 1.18 -3.26 2.71
CA LEU A 53 0.68 -4.12 1.65
C LEU A 53 1.14 -3.64 0.27
N THR A 54 1.01 -2.35 -0.01
CA THR A 54 1.31 -1.73 -1.32
C THR A 54 1.74 -0.26 -1.13
N PRO A 55 2.67 0.26 -1.94
CA PRO A 55 3.00 1.68 -1.94
C PRO A 55 1.93 2.55 -2.61
N LEU A 56 1.01 1.93 -3.37
CA LEU A 56 -0.04 2.62 -4.11
C LEU A 56 -1.28 2.79 -3.24
N VAL A 57 -1.20 3.71 -2.28
CA VAL A 57 -2.25 4.02 -1.31
C VAL A 57 -2.74 5.46 -1.53
N GLU A 58 -4.05 5.64 -1.55
CA GLU A 58 -4.72 6.95 -1.50
C GLU A 58 -5.28 7.18 -0.10
N ASP A 59 -4.88 8.30 0.52
CA ASP A 59 -5.51 8.85 1.71
C ASP A 59 -6.66 9.75 1.27
N ALA A 60 -7.89 9.22 1.29
CA ALA A 60 -9.04 9.92 0.73
C ALA A 60 -9.70 10.86 1.74
N SER A 61 -9.87 10.43 2.96
CA SER A 61 -10.43 11.22 4.08
C SER A 61 -10.29 10.45 5.39
N LEU A 62 -10.51 11.12 6.51
CA LEU A 62 -10.55 10.45 7.82
C LEU A 62 -11.50 9.24 7.80
N GLY A 63 -10.96 8.07 8.10
CA GLY A 63 -11.70 6.81 8.11
C GLY A 63 -11.85 6.15 6.74
N LEU A 64 -11.28 6.70 5.66
CA LEU A 64 -11.35 6.15 4.31
C LEU A 64 -10.01 6.22 3.60
N ALA A 65 -9.49 5.08 3.18
CA ALA A 65 -8.29 4.97 2.37
C ALA A 65 -8.48 3.89 1.30
N PHE A 66 -7.77 4.01 0.20
CA PHE A 66 -7.77 3.04 -0.89
C PHE A 66 -6.37 2.54 -1.16
N ALA A 67 -6.27 1.32 -1.65
CA ALA A 67 -5.01 0.71 -2.04
C ALA A 67 -5.17 -0.04 -3.36
N SER A 68 -4.19 0.07 -4.25
CA SER A 68 -4.15 -0.75 -5.45
C SER A 68 -3.62 -2.14 -5.13
N LEU A 69 -4.33 -3.16 -5.58
CA LEU A 69 -3.93 -4.56 -5.43
C LEU A 69 -3.11 -5.06 -6.64
N ARG A 70 -2.90 -4.20 -7.64
CA ARG A 70 -2.16 -4.54 -8.85
C ARG A 70 -0.74 -4.99 -8.50
N GLY A 71 -0.35 -6.14 -9.01
CA GLY A 71 0.99 -6.70 -8.80
C GLY A 71 1.20 -7.43 -7.46
N LEU A 72 0.15 -7.58 -6.64
CA LEU A 72 0.22 -8.39 -5.43
C LEU A 72 0.08 -9.89 -5.76
N PRO A 73 0.94 -10.76 -5.17
CA PRO A 73 0.93 -12.20 -5.47
C PRO A 73 -0.10 -12.99 -4.64
N TYR A 74 -1.09 -12.32 -4.07
CA TYR A 74 -2.08 -12.92 -3.18
C TYR A 74 -3.46 -12.89 -3.80
N ARG A 75 -4.35 -13.78 -3.34
CA ARG A 75 -5.76 -13.73 -3.70
C ARG A 75 -6.46 -12.58 -2.99
N GLU A 76 -7.47 -12.01 -3.62
CA GLU A 76 -8.23 -10.89 -3.07
C GLU A 76 -8.86 -11.21 -1.72
N GLU A 77 -9.37 -12.45 -1.55
CA GLU A 77 -9.96 -12.90 -0.29
C GLU A 77 -8.94 -12.92 0.87
N ASP A 78 -7.72 -13.36 0.57
CA ASP A 78 -6.65 -13.44 1.56
C ASP A 78 -6.19 -12.04 1.96
N ILE A 79 -6.08 -11.13 0.99
CA ILE A 79 -5.75 -9.72 1.23
C ILE A 79 -6.83 -9.07 2.09
N ALA A 80 -8.11 -9.24 1.72
CA ALA A 80 -9.21 -8.63 2.45
C ALA A 80 -9.26 -9.09 3.91
N LYS A 81 -9.10 -10.40 4.15
CA LYS A 81 -9.05 -10.98 5.50
C LYS A 81 -7.83 -10.51 6.28
N MET A 82 -6.66 -10.43 5.64
CA MET A 82 -5.43 -9.97 6.27
C MET A 82 -5.56 -8.52 6.73
N VAL A 83 -5.97 -7.61 5.84
CA VAL A 83 -6.17 -6.19 6.16
C VAL A 83 -7.23 -6.02 7.25
N HIS A 84 -8.39 -6.69 7.12
CA HIS A 84 -9.45 -6.62 8.12
C HIS A 84 -8.98 -7.08 9.51
N SER A 85 -8.27 -8.22 9.57
CA SER A 85 -7.77 -8.78 10.84
C SER A 85 -6.72 -7.89 11.48
N GLU A 86 -5.84 -7.27 10.69
CA GLU A 86 -4.80 -6.37 11.18
C GLU A 86 -5.40 -5.09 11.74
N VAL A 87 -6.32 -4.45 11.00
CA VAL A 87 -7.02 -3.25 11.46
C VAL A 87 -7.84 -3.55 12.72
N LEU A 88 -8.56 -4.67 12.75
CA LEU A 88 -9.36 -5.07 13.92
C LEU A 88 -8.47 -5.37 15.12
N GLY A 89 -7.31 -5.99 14.92
CA GLY A 89 -6.31 -6.25 15.97
C GLY A 89 -5.79 -4.95 16.60
N THR A 90 -5.41 -3.99 15.76
CA THR A 90 -4.95 -2.67 16.21
C THR A 90 -6.06 -1.88 16.91
N LEU A 91 -7.30 -1.91 16.37
CA LEU A 91 -8.45 -1.30 17.02
C LEU A 91 -8.71 -1.85 18.43
N ARG A 92 -8.59 -3.15 18.62
CA ARG A 92 -8.77 -3.78 19.93
C ARG A 92 -7.65 -3.46 20.90
N ALA A 93 -6.42 -3.37 20.41
CA ALA A 93 -5.25 -3.09 21.24
C ALA A 93 -5.20 -1.63 21.70
N GLU A 94 -5.42 -0.68 20.78
CA GLU A 94 -5.21 0.74 21.01
C GLU A 94 -6.51 1.50 21.38
N PHE A 95 -7.67 0.99 20.94
CA PHE A 95 -8.97 1.67 21.06
C PHE A 95 -10.04 0.76 21.68
N ALA A 96 -9.67 0.07 22.77
CA ALA A 96 -10.56 -0.86 23.46
C ALA A 96 -11.90 -0.20 23.83
N GLY A 97 -13.03 -0.81 23.40
CA GLY A 97 -14.38 -0.33 23.72
C GLY A 97 -14.98 0.65 22.71
N ALA A 98 -14.31 0.95 21.59
CA ALA A 98 -14.83 1.89 20.59
C ALA A 98 -16.10 1.43 19.86
N GLY A 99 -16.43 0.12 19.88
CA GLY A 99 -17.60 -0.42 19.19
C GLY A 99 -17.57 -0.27 17.66
N ILE A 100 -16.43 0.14 17.12
CA ILE A 100 -16.21 0.39 15.68
C ILE A 100 -15.64 -0.88 15.06
N GLY A 101 -16.19 -1.29 13.91
CA GLY A 101 -15.66 -2.37 13.09
C GLY A 101 -15.14 -1.87 11.76
N PRO A 102 -13.94 -2.32 11.31
CA PRO A 102 -13.45 -1.99 9.99
C PRO A 102 -14.32 -2.66 8.92
N ARG A 103 -14.48 -1.99 7.79
CA ARG A 103 -15.07 -2.57 6.59
C ARG A 103 -14.04 -2.54 5.47
N VAL A 104 -13.84 -3.67 4.83
CA VAL A 104 -12.90 -3.84 3.73
C VAL A 104 -13.70 -4.28 2.50
N ALA A 105 -13.55 -3.56 1.40
CA ALA A 105 -14.14 -3.98 0.15
C ALA A 105 -13.11 -3.94 -0.99
N ILE A 106 -13.22 -4.89 -1.90
CA ILE A 106 -12.42 -5.00 -3.11
C ILE A 106 -13.35 -4.91 -4.31
N ALA A 107 -13.02 -4.06 -5.28
CA ALA A 107 -13.73 -3.90 -6.54
C ALA A 107 -12.77 -3.39 -7.60
N GLY A 108 -13.16 -3.44 -8.87
CA GLY A 108 -12.36 -2.95 -9.99
C GLY A 108 -12.24 -1.42 -10.04
N GLY A 109 -13.22 -0.70 -9.45
CA GLY A 109 -13.23 0.75 -9.40
C GLY A 109 -13.21 1.32 -7.98
N ARG A 110 -12.57 2.48 -7.79
CA ARG A 110 -12.48 3.19 -6.50
C ARG A 110 -13.87 3.46 -5.90
N PHE A 111 -14.79 4.02 -6.71
CA PHE A 111 -16.15 4.31 -6.25
C PHE A 111 -16.94 3.04 -5.92
N ALA A 112 -16.81 1.99 -6.74
CA ALA A 112 -17.47 0.72 -6.47
C ALA A 112 -16.96 0.08 -5.17
N ALA A 113 -15.65 0.12 -4.88
CA ALA A 113 -15.08 -0.37 -3.63
C ALA A 113 -15.60 0.41 -2.41
N GLU A 114 -15.66 1.74 -2.49
CA GLU A 114 -16.22 2.57 -1.41
C GLU A 114 -17.69 2.23 -1.16
N MET A 115 -18.47 2.12 -2.22
CA MET A 115 -19.91 1.79 -2.12
C MET A 115 -20.12 0.37 -1.57
N ALA A 116 -19.30 -0.59 -1.97
CA ALA A 116 -19.34 -1.93 -1.43
C ALA A 116 -19.03 -1.94 0.08
N ALA A 117 -18.03 -1.20 0.53
CA ALA A 117 -17.72 -1.08 1.96
C ALA A 117 -18.87 -0.43 2.76
N ARG A 118 -19.58 0.53 2.18
CA ARG A 118 -20.64 1.27 2.86
C ARG A 118 -22.01 0.56 2.85
N TYR A 119 -22.35 -0.10 1.73
CA TYR A 119 -23.72 -0.54 1.44
C TYR A 119 -23.91 -2.06 1.34
N SER A 120 -22.85 -2.87 1.31
CA SER A 120 -22.99 -4.34 1.27
C SER A 120 -23.59 -4.93 2.54
N GLY A 121 -23.46 -4.24 3.67
CA GLY A 121 -23.85 -4.75 4.99
C GLY A 121 -22.81 -5.70 5.62
N GLU A 122 -21.78 -6.08 4.89
CA GLU A 122 -20.74 -7.01 5.31
C GLU A 122 -19.49 -6.28 5.80
N GLN A 123 -18.68 -6.95 6.64
CA GLN A 123 -17.38 -6.41 7.08
C GLN A 123 -16.31 -6.59 6.01
N ILE A 124 -16.42 -7.65 5.21
CA ILE A 124 -15.55 -7.93 4.06
C ILE A 124 -16.44 -8.18 2.85
N CYS A 125 -16.29 -7.39 1.80
CA CYS A 125 -17.04 -7.51 0.55
C CYS A 125 -16.07 -7.54 -0.64
N ILE A 126 -16.19 -8.56 -1.48
CA ILE A 126 -15.46 -8.64 -2.75
C ILE A 126 -16.50 -8.57 -3.86
N LEU A 127 -16.43 -7.53 -4.64
CA LEU A 127 -17.37 -7.24 -5.71
C LEU A 127 -16.69 -7.52 -7.05
N PRO A 128 -17.05 -8.61 -7.74
CA PRO A 128 -16.49 -8.92 -9.04
C PRO A 128 -16.82 -7.84 -10.07
N PRO A 129 -15.94 -7.57 -11.05
CA PRO A 129 -16.14 -6.52 -12.07
C PRO A 129 -17.46 -6.65 -12.83
N GLU A 130 -17.92 -7.86 -13.12
CA GLU A 130 -19.18 -8.15 -13.78
C GLU A 130 -20.43 -7.79 -12.97
N GLU A 131 -20.32 -7.70 -11.65
CA GLU A 131 -21.41 -7.37 -10.73
C GLU A 131 -21.45 -5.89 -10.34
N GLU A 132 -20.38 -5.13 -10.59
CA GLU A 132 -20.23 -3.74 -10.13
C GLU A 132 -21.35 -2.83 -10.63
N VAL A 133 -21.64 -2.86 -11.92
CA VAL A 133 -22.68 -2.00 -12.51
C VAL A 133 -24.05 -2.34 -11.93
N ALA A 134 -24.37 -3.63 -11.77
CA ALA A 134 -25.63 -4.09 -11.21
C ALA A 134 -25.76 -3.72 -9.71
N PHE A 135 -24.67 -3.79 -8.97
CA PHE A 135 -24.60 -3.36 -7.57
C PHE A 135 -24.81 -1.85 -7.45
N LEU A 136 -24.06 -1.05 -8.21
CA LEU A 136 -24.17 0.42 -8.19
C LEU A 136 -25.57 0.89 -8.59
N ALA A 137 -26.18 0.26 -9.58
CA ALA A 137 -27.50 0.64 -10.07
C ALA A 137 -28.60 0.62 -8.98
N ARG A 138 -28.46 -0.22 -7.97
CA ARG A 138 -29.42 -0.34 -6.85
C ARG A 138 -29.24 0.72 -5.76
N LEU A 139 -28.10 1.41 -5.75
CA LEU A 139 -27.77 2.37 -4.70
C LEU A 139 -28.60 3.66 -4.84
N PRO A 140 -28.98 4.28 -3.68
CA PRO A 140 -29.73 5.51 -3.69
C PRO A 140 -28.87 6.69 -4.18
N LEU A 141 -29.50 7.76 -4.66
CA LEU A 141 -28.81 9.01 -5.04
C LEU A 141 -27.95 9.61 -3.90
N ALA A 142 -28.27 9.27 -2.65
CA ALA A 142 -27.51 9.69 -1.49
C ALA A 142 -26.09 9.10 -1.45
N ALA A 143 -25.82 8.03 -2.21
CA ALA A 143 -24.50 7.44 -2.38
C ALA A 143 -23.53 8.30 -3.18
N LEU A 144 -24.04 9.25 -3.99
CA LEU A 144 -23.18 10.20 -4.71
C LEU A 144 -22.42 11.10 -3.75
N PRO A 145 -21.15 11.40 -4.03
CA PRO A 145 -20.36 12.34 -3.25
C PRO A 145 -20.98 13.74 -3.28
N GLN A 146 -20.68 14.55 -2.26
CA GLN A 146 -21.20 15.91 -2.12
C GLN A 146 -20.06 16.90 -1.86
N PRO A 147 -19.06 17.03 -2.76
CA PRO A 147 -17.90 17.86 -2.53
C PRO A 147 -18.23 19.37 -2.63
N SER A 148 -19.38 19.73 -3.22
CA SER A 148 -19.80 21.13 -3.40
C SER A 148 -21.31 21.29 -3.39
N ALA A 149 -21.77 22.55 -3.23
CA ALA A 149 -23.17 22.90 -3.32
C ALA A 149 -23.81 22.56 -4.68
N GLU A 150 -23.02 22.46 -5.75
CA GLU A 150 -23.51 22.06 -7.07
C GLU A 150 -23.98 20.60 -7.09
N TRP A 151 -23.23 19.71 -6.45
CA TRP A 151 -23.62 18.30 -6.29
C TRP A 151 -24.92 18.16 -5.49
N VAL A 152 -25.07 18.95 -4.44
CA VAL A 152 -26.30 18.95 -3.63
C VAL A 152 -27.50 19.40 -4.48
N ARG A 153 -27.38 20.55 -5.19
CA ARG A 153 -28.43 21.06 -6.07
C ARG A 153 -28.77 20.10 -7.21
N MET A 154 -27.77 19.47 -7.81
CA MET A 154 -28.00 18.47 -8.85
C MET A 154 -28.83 17.30 -8.29
N ARG A 155 -28.44 16.76 -7.15
CA ARG A 155 -29.14 15.64 -6.53
C ARG A 155 -30.58 16.00 -6.17
N GLU A 156 -30.83 17.17 -5.59
CA GLU A 156 -32.18 17.67 -5.29
C GLU A 156 -33.04 17.75 -6.55
N ARG A 157 -32.49 18.29 -7.65
CA ARG A 157 -33.22 18.34 -8.94
C ARG A 157 -33.50 16.95 -9.51
N LEU A 158 -32.55 16.01 -9.42
CA LEU A 158 -32.77 14.63 -9.85
C LEU A 158 -33.91 13.98 -9.05
N GLN A 159 -33.95 14.23 -7.73
CA GLN A 159 -35.05 13.76 -6.87
C GLN A 159 -36.40 14.35 -7.25
N LEU A 160 -36.45 15.64 -7.60
CA LEU A 160 -37.66 16.29 -8.09
C LEU A 160 -38.16 15.68 -9.41
N PHE A 161 -37.26 15.20 -10.26
CA PHE A 161 -37.60 14.47 -11.48
C PHE A 161 -38.00 13.00 -11.22
N GLY A 162 -38.06 12.56 -9.98
CA GLY A 162 -38.47 11.23 -9.59
C GLY A 162 -37.36 10.18 -9.65
N LEU A 163 -36.12 10.55 -9.95
CA LEU A 163 -34.98 9.65 -9.96
C LEU A 163 -34.56 9.35 -8.52
N ARG A 164 -34.28 8.10 -8.22
CA ARG A 164 -34.02 7.62 -6.84
C ARG A 164 -32.72 6.85 -6.70
N THR A 165 -32.25 6.25 -7.78
CA THR A 165 -31.09 5.35 -7.77
C THR A 165 -29.98 5.81 -8.73
N LEU A 166 -28.79 5.25 -8.56
CA LEU A 166 -27.69 5.48 -9.52
C LEU A 166 -28.02 4.85 -10.88
N GLY A 167 -28.76 3.73 -10.90
CA GLY A 167 -29.26 3.12 -12.15
C GLY A 167 -30.14 4.06 -12.96
N ASP A 168 -30.96 4.88 -12.29
CA ASP A 168 -31.75 5.92 -12.98
C ASP A 168 -30.85 6.94 -13.66
N ILE A 169 -29.75 7.39 -13.01
CA ILE A 169 -28.76 8.31 -13.61
C ILE A 169 -28.06 7.63 -14.79
N ALA A 170 -27.61 6.40 -14.63
CA ALA A 170 -26.92 5.67 -15.69
C ALA A 170 -27.80 5.55 -16.94
N SER A 171 -29.11 5.31 -16.74
CA SER A 171 -30.11 5.16 -17.83
C SER A 171 -30.36 6.45 -18.62
N LEU A 172 -30.21 7.64 -18.00
CA LEU A 172 -30.35 8.93 -18.69
C LEU A 172 -29.29 9.16 -19.76
N GLY A 173 -28.16 8.51 -19.64
CA GLY A 173 -27.05 8.61 -20.56
C GLY A 173 -26.16 9.86 -20.35
N ARG A 174 -24.93 9.71 -20.81
CA ARG A 174 -23.85 10.70 -20.65
C ARG A 174 -24.21 12.09 -21.17
N VAL A 175 -24.77 12.14 -22.39
CA VAL A 175 -25.06 13.40 -23.08
C VAL A 175 -26.14 14.19 -22.35
N ALA A 176 -27.21 13.53 -21.93
CA ALA A 176 -28.30 14.18 -21.21
C ALA A 176 -27.85 14.77 -19.87
N MET A 177 -27.09 13.99 -19.11
CA MET A 177 -26.55 14.42 -17.81
C MET A 177 -25.59 15.59 -17.97
N GLN A 178 -24.72 15.57 -18.98
CA GLN A 178 -23.80 16.69 -19.27
C GLN A 178 -24.54 17.94 -19.75
N ALA A 179 -25.53 17.80 -20.61
CA ALA A 179 -26.32 18.95 -21.11
C ALA A 179 -27.10 19.62 -19.98
N GLN A 180 -27.66 18.84 -19.03
CA GLN A 180 -28.53 19.35 -17.96
C GLN A 180 -27.77 19.90 -16.75
N PHE A 181 -26.63 19.28 -16.40
CA PHE A 181 -25.89 19.56 -15.17
C PHE A 181 -24.39 19.83 -15.37
N GLY A 182 -23.93 19.95 -16.63
CA GLY A 182 -22.56 20.28 -16.98
C GLY A 182 -21.55 19.22 -16.50
N ALA A 183 -20.41 19.69 -16.03
CA ALA A 183 -19.32 18.82 -15.56
C ALA A 183 -19.73 17.93 -14.37
N VAL A 184 -20.54 18.45 -13.46
CA VAL A 184 -21.04 17.70 -12.30
C VAL A 184 -21.96 16.56 -12.74
N GLY A 185 -22.83 16.82 -13.72
CA GLY A 185 -23.69 15.75 -14.28
C GLY A 185 -22.91 14.67 -14.98
N LEU A 186 -21.87 15.04 -15.74
CA LEU A 186 -20.98 14.09 -16.38
C LEU A 186 -20.23 13.22 -15.33
N ALA A 187 -19.70 13.85 -14.28
CA ALA A 187 -19.02 13.14 -13.21
C ALA A 187 -19.97 12.17 -12.47
N ALA A 188 -21.19 12.62 -12.14
CA ALA A 188 -22.19 11.76 -11.52
C ALA A 188 -22.58 10.57 -12.40
N TRP A 189 -22.71 10.79 -13.71
CA TRP A 189 -23.00 9.73 -14.65
C TRP A 189 -21.87 8.70 -14.74
N ARG A 190 -20.60 9.14 -14.77
CA ARG A 190 -19.43 8.25 -14.77
C ARG A 190 -19.41 7.35 -13.55
N LEU A 191 -19.64 7.91 -12.36
CA LEU A 191 -19.74 7.13 -11.13
C LEU A 191 -20.89 6.13 -11.17
N ALA A 192 -22.05 6.55 -11.62
CA ALA A 192 -23.24 5.69 -11.72
C ALA A 192 -23.08 4.58 -12.78
N ALA A 193 -22.32 4.83 -13.84
CA ALA A 193 -22.01 3.86 -14.88
C ALA A 193 -20.87 2.90 -14.50
N GLY A 194 -20.21 3.10 -13.33
CA GLY A 194 -19.09 2.29 -12.89
C GLY A 194 -17.80 2.54 -13.68
N GLU A 195 -17.65 3.72 -14.30
CA GLU A 195 -16.38 4.05 -14.97
C GLU A 195 -15.25 4.08 -13.91
N PRO A 196 -14.12 3.38 -14.14
CA PRO A 196 -13.03 3.34 -13.19
C PRO A 196 -12.36 4.72 -13.05
N GLU A 197 -12.10 5.11 -11.82
CA GLU A 197 -11.32 6.31 -11.49
C GLU A 197 -9.91 5.92 -11.06
N PRO A 198 -8.87 6.62 -11.56
CA PRO A 198 -7.52 6.38 -11.09
C PRO A 198 -7.37 6.77 -9.61
N LEU A 199 -6.57 6.00 -8.86
CA LEU A 199 -6.21 6.34 -7.49
C LEU A 199 -5.32 7.58 -7.47
N ARG A 200 -5.55 8.45 -6.50
CA ARG A 200 -4.69 9.60 -6.18
C ARG A 200 -3.72 9.20 -5.09
N CYS A 201 -2.77 8.34 -5.45
CA CYS A 201 -1.85 7.78 -4.48
C CYS A 201 -1.05 8.86 -3.73
N LEU A 202 -0.74 8.56 -2.46
CA LEU A 202 0.19 9.36 -1.68
C LEU A 202 1.54 9.46 -2.42
N PRO A 203 2.19 10.62 -2.38
CA PRO A 203 3.52 10.75 -2.95
C PRO A 203 4.46 9.80 -2.20
N LEU A 204 5.19 8.99 -2.96
CA LEU A 204 6.22 8.13 -2.40
C LEU A 204 7.36 8.99 -1.87
N PRO A 205 7.93 8.66 -0.68
CA PRO A 205 9.11 9.35 -0.20
C PRO A 205 10.22 9.27 -1.25
N PRO A 206 10.85 10.38 -1.65
CA PRO A 206 11.91 10.37 -2.67
C PRO A 206 13.11 9.49 -2.28
N GLU A 207 13.33 9.30 -0.97
CA GLU A 207 14.35 8.42 -0.43
C GLU A 207 14.04 6.94 -0.64
N ALA A 208 12.78 6.60 -0.86
CA ALA A 208 12.34 5.22 -1.06
C ALA A 208 12.11 4.85 -2.53
N MET A 209 12.39 5.76 -3.47
CA MET A 209 12.13 5.54 -4.89
C MET A 209 13.32 5.90 -5.77
N ALA A 210 13.55 5.08 -6.82
CA ALA A 210 14.42 5.38 -7.94
C ALA A 210 13.70 4.98 -9.23
N GLN A 211 13.71 5.88 -10.23
CA GLN A 211 13.09 5.67 -11.53
C GLN A 211 13.97 6.25 -12.63
N ARG A 212 13.94 5.61 -13.82
CA ARG A 212 14.64 6.08 -14.99
C ARG A 212 13.85 5.75 -16.27
N SER A 213 13.74 6.72 -17.14
CA SER A 213 13.19 6.55 -18.51
C SER A 213 14.33 6.49 -19.52
N PHE A 214 14.10 5.80 -20.62
CA PHE A 214 15.09 5.52 -21.65
C PHE A 214 14.59 5.99 -23.03
N GLU A 215 15.37 6.81 -23.68
CA GLU A 215 15.16 7.25 -25.06
C GLU A 215 16.49 7.09 -25.86
N PRO A 216 16.56 6.12 -26.78
CA PRO A 216 15.53 5.13 -27.16
C PRO A 216 15.34 4.03 -26.09
N PRO A 217 14.21 3.27 -26.16
CA PRO A 217 13.95 2.16 -25.25
C PRO A 217 15.04 1.10 -25.27
N LEU A 218 15.32 0.49 -24.10
CA LEU A 218 16.35 -0.54 -23.96
C LEU A 218 15.84 -1.90 -24.44
N ALA A 219 16.46 -2.44 -25.48
CA ALA A 219 16.10 -3.74 -26.06
C ALA A 219 16.98 -4.91 -25.59
N SER A 220 18.20 -4.64 -25.12
CA SER A 220 19.13 -5.70 -24.75
C SER A 220 19.13 -6.01 -23.25
N LEU A 221 19.06 -7.29 -22.88
CA LEU A 221 19.12 -7.73 -21.48
C LEU A 221 20.38 -7.25 -20.73
N PRO A 222 21.57 -7.22 -21.32
CA PRO A 222 22.76 -6.65 -20.67
C PRO A 222 22.61 -5.15 -20.36
N ALA A 223 22.02 -4.35 -21.27
CA ALA A 223 21.80 -2.92 -21.03
C ALA A 223 20.75 -2.69 -19.93
N ILE A 224 19.66 -3.47 -19.95
CA ILE A 224 18.63 -3.45 -18.91
C ILE A 224 19.24 -3.83 -17.56
N ARG A 225 20.11 -4.84 -17.52
CA ARG A 225 20.80 -5.25 -16.31
C ARG A 225 21.71 -4.14 -15.76
N ALA A 226 22.48 -3.49 -16.61
CA ALA A 226 23.34 -2.39 -16.22
C ALA A 226 22.54 -1.20 -15.66
N ALA A 227 21.46 -0.82 -16.35
CA ALA A 227 20.56 0.23 -15.90
C ALA A 227 19.90 -0.10 -14.54
N LEU A 228 19.54 -1.36 -14.33
CA LEU A 228 18.99 -1.84 -13.07
C LEU A 228 20.01 -1.77 -11.92
N ASP A 229 21.26 -2.16 -12.19
CA ASP A 229 22.33 -2.11 -11.19
C ASP A 229 22.62 -0.66 -10.76
N GLU A 230 22.63 0.29 -11.71
CA GLU A 230 22.76 1.73 -11.44
C GLU A 230 21.57 2.25 -10.61
N LEU A 231 20.35 1.88 -11.01
CA LEU A 231 19.13 2.33 -10.36
C LEU A 231 19.04 1.80 -8.91
N ALA A 232 19.37 0.53 -8.71
CA ALA A 232 19.42 -0.09 -7.38
C ALA A 232 20.54 0.50 -6.51
N GLY A 233 21.67 0.90 -7.12
CA GLY A 233 22.73 1.64 -6.45
C GLY A 233 22.24 3.00 -5.92
N ALA A 234 21.61 3.78 -6.79
CA ALA A 234 21.04 5.08 -6.44
C ALA A 234 19.96 4.97 -5.34
N LEU A 235 19.11 3.95 -5.41
CA LEU A 235 18.12 3.68 -4.36
C LEU A 235 18.78 3.32 -3.03
N ALA A 236 19.82 2.49 -3.07
CA ALA A 236 20.57 2.10 -1.87
C ALA A 236 21.25 3.29 -1.19
N GLU A 237 21.82 4.22 -1.96
CA GLU A 237 22.41 5.45 -1.44
C GLU A 237 21.36 6.32 -0.74
N LYS A 238 20.19 6.51 -1.35
CA LYS A 238 19.07 7.25 -0.75
C LYS A 238 18.60 6.62 0.56
N LEU A 239 18.40 5.30 0.58
CA LEU A 239 18.01 4.58 1.78
C LEU A 239 19.05 4.73 2.90
N GLN A 240 20.34 4.61 2.58
CA GLN A 240 21.43 4.77 3.55
C GLN A 240 21.51 6.19 4.09
N ALA A 241 21.35 7.20 3.23
CA ALA A 241 21.33 8.61 3.63
C ALA A 241 20.15 8.92 4.58
N GLY A 242 18.98 8.32 4.33
CA GLY A 242 17.80 8.44 5.19
C GLY A 242 17.82 7.54 6.44
N GLY A 243 18.89 6.74 6.66
CA GLY A 243 18.92 5.78 7.77
C GLY A 243 17.85 4.68 7.64
N LEU A 244 17.52 4.29 6.41
CA LEU A 244 16.44 3.35 6.08
C LEU A 244 17.01 2.03 5.55
N THR A 245 16.21 0.95 5.67
CA THR A 245 16.42 -0.34 5.01
C THR A 245 15.18 -0.73 4.22
N CYS A 246 15.35 -1.57 3.21
CA CYS A 246 14.27 -2.10 2.40
C CYS A 246 13.87 -3.49 2.91
N ALA A 247 12.61 -3.68 3.29
CA ALA A 247 12.04 -4.97 3.68
C ALA A 247 11.46 -5.72 2.48
N ALA A 248 10.84 -5.00 1.56
CA ALA A 248 10.40 -5.50 0.27
C ALA A 248 10.62 -4.44 -0.81
N LEU A 249 10.88 -4.90 -2.03
CA LEU A 249 11.14 -4.05 -3.19
C LEU A 249 10.00 -4.19 -4.19
N TRP A 250 9.42 -3.09 -4.60
CA TRP A 250 8.56 -3.05 -5.77
C TRP A 250 9.42 -2.75 -6.99
N ALA A 251 9.34 -3.63 -7.95
CA ALA A 251 9.99 -3.43 -9.25
C ALA A 251 8.94 -3.34 -10.33
N SER A 252 9.02 -2.31 -11.16
CA SER A 252 8.13 -2.13 -12.32
C SER A 252 8.91 -1.73 -13.55
N TRP A 253 8.39 -2.10 -14.70
CA TRP A 253 8.87 -1.68 -16.00
C TRP A 253 7.70 -1.34 -16.92
N GLU A 254 7.92 -0.45 -17.86
CA GLU A 254 6.99 -0.07 -18.91
C GLU A 254 7.69 -0.19 -20.26
N GLY A 255 6.99 -0.77 -21.24
CA GLY A 255 7.44 -0.89 -22.62
C GLY A 255 6.97 0.27 -23.49
N GLU A 256 7.18 0.15 -24.80
CA GLU A 256 6.54 1.04 -25.79
C GLU A 256 5.04 0.70 -25.90
N GLY A 257 4.17 1.62 -25.48
CA GLY A 257 2.70 1.42 -25.45
C GLY A 257 2.17 1.22 -24.05
N GLU A 258 1.12 0.37 -23.92
CA GLU A 258 0.48 0.07 -22.62
C GLU A 258 1.08 -1.16 -21.91
N GLU A 259 2.11 -1.78 -22.48
CA GLU A 259 2.75 -2.93 -21.90
C GLU A 259 3.60 -2.53 -20.69
N GLY A 260 3.43 -3.22 -19.59
CA GLY A 260 4.20 -3.02 -18.39
C GLY A 260 3.81 -4.03 -17.30
N SER A 261 4.69 -4.20 -16.33
CA SER A 261 4.42 -5.06 -15.19
C SER A 261 5.02 -4.48 -13.92
N MET A 262 4.36 -4.75 -12.79
CA MET A 262 4.80 -4.35 -11.47
C MET A 262 4.67 -5.52 -10.52
N GLN A 263 5.69 -5.78 -9.69
CA GLN A 263 5.66 -6.86 -8.71
C GLN A 263 6.33 -6.47 -7.41
N ARG A 264 5.75 -6.94 -6.31
CA ARG A 264 6.32 -6.88 -4.98
C ARG A 264 7.28 -8.04 -4.77
N LEU A 265 8.49 -7.75 -4.34
CA LEU A 265 9.58 -8.69 -4.15
C LEU A 265 10.01 -8.65 -2.68
N PRO A 266 9.50 -9.54 -1.83
CA PRO A 266 9.89 -9.59 -0.42
C PRO A 266 11.36 -9.99 -0.31
N LEU A 267 12.12 -9.27 0.52
CA LEU A 267 13.49 -9.61 0.84
C LEU A 267 13.52 -10.57 2.03
N LYS A 268 14.42 -11.56 2.00
CA LYS A 268 14.56 -12.50 3.13
C LYS A 268 15.04 -11.80 4.41
N GLU A 269 15.88 -10.79 4.24
CA GLU A 269 16.37 -9.91 5.30
C GLU A 269 16.31 -8.49 4.77
N SER A 270 15.91 -7.52 5.61
CA SER A 270 15.91 -6.12 5.22
C SER A 270 17.33 -5.66 4.87
N SER A 271 17.47 -4.97 3.74
CA SER A 271 18.79 -4.59 3.21
C SER A 271 18.72 -3.20 2.57
N ALA A 272 19.81 -2.44 2.72
CA ALA A 272 20.06 -1.22 1.98
C ALA A 272 21.23 -1.40 1.00
N SER A 273 21.51 -2.65 0.58
CA SER A 273 22.58 -2.96 -0.37
C SER A 273 22.06 -2.94 -1.81
N GLY A 274 22.66 -2.12 -2.67
CA GLY A 274 22.30 -2.02 -4.08
C GLY A 274 22.39 -3.36 -4.82
N SER A 275 23.38 -4.19 -4.52
CA SER A 275 23.52 -5.52 -5.13
C SER A 275 22.39 -6.48 -4.75
N THR A 276 21.93 -6.41 -3.51
CA THR A 276 20.79 -7.22 -3.04
C THR A 276 19.49 -6.79 -3.72
N LEU A 277 19.25 -5.48 -3.80
CA LEU A 277 18.07 -4.90 -4.47
C LEU A 277 18.08 -5.23 -5.98
N ALA A 278 19.22 -5.05 -6.64
CA ALA A 278 19.37 -5.36 -8.05
C ALA A 278 19.13 -6.85 -8.35
N GLN A 279 19.65 -7.77 -7.51
CA GLN A 279 19.40 -9.21 -7.68
C GLN A 279 17.94 -9.58 -7.49
N ALA A 280 17.26 -8.98 -6.51
CA ALA A 280 15.84 -9.22 -6.29
C ALA A 280 15.02 -8.79 -7.50
N ALA A 281 15.23 -7.56 -7.97
CA ALA A 281 14.53 -7.02 -9.14
C ALA A 281 14.85 -7.79 -10.43
N TRP A 282 16.10 -8.18 -10.65
CA TRP A 282 16.49 -8.93 -11.85
C TRP A 282 15.79 -10.27 -11.99
N ARG A 283 15.58 -10.99 -10.89
CA ARG A 283 14.86 -12.28 -10.92
C ARG A 283 13.44 -12.16 -11.46
N PHE A 284 12.79 -11.05 -11.17
CA PHE A 284 11.48 -10.74 -11.71
C PHE A 284 11.57 -10.30 -13.18
N LEU A 285 12.42 -9.30 -13.44
CA LEU A 285 12.49 -8.65 -14.74
C LEU A 285 12.87 -9.61 -15.86
N GLN A 286 13.84 -10.50 -15.65
CA GLN A 286 14.28 -11.46 -16.66
C GLN A 286 13.18 -12.43 -17.15
N GLY A 287 12.11 -12.63 -16.35
CA GLY A 287 10.96 -13.46 -16.71
C GLY A 287 9.73 -12.67 -17.17
N ALA A 288 9.67 -11.37 -16.88
CA ALA A 288 8.53 -10.52 -17.15
C ALA A 288 8.70 -9.66 -18.42
N ILE A 289 9.95 -9.42 -18.85
CA ILE A 289 10.24 -8.57 -20.00
C ILE A 289 9.96 -9.33 -21.29
N THR A 290 9.07 -8.77 -22.10
CA THR A 290 8.67 -9.33 -23.41
C THR A 290 9.13 -8.48 -24.60
N GLY A 291 9.60 -7.24 -24.34
CA GLY A 291 9.97 -6.29 -25.38
C GLY A 291 10.93 -5.19 -24.89
N PRO A 292 11.16 -4.15 -25.69
CA PRO A 292 11.96 -2.99 -25.30
C PRO A 292 11.35 -2.26 -24.10
N ILE A 293 12.20 -1.80 -23.18
CA ILE A 293 11.82 -1.09 -21.96
C ILE A 293 11.98 0.42 -22.14
N ALA A 294 10.91 1.18 -21.97
CA ALA A 294 10.89 2.63 -21.98
C ALA A 294 11.11 3.23 -20.57
N SER A 295 10.68 2.56 -19.52
CA SER A 295 10.94 3.01 -18.14
C SER A 295 11.17 1.85 -17.18
N LEU A 296 11.94 2.12 -16.12
CA LEU A 296 12.23 1.22 -15.01
C LEU A 296 12.07 1.97 -13.70
N SER A 297 11.34 1.38 -12.74
CA SER A 297 11.15 1.97 -11.43
C SER A 297 11.36 0.94 -10.32
N LEU A 298 12.02 1.36 -9.26
CA LEU A 298 12.22 0.62 -8.02
C LEU A 298 11.68 1.45 -6.86
N VAL A 299 10.82 0.85 -6.05
CA VAL A 299 10.27 1.45 -4.84
C VAL A 299 10.53 0.53 -3.67
N ALA A 300 11.20 1.05 -2.63
CA ALA A 300 11.50 0.30 -1.42
C ALA A 300 10.38 0.47 -0.40
N GLU A 301 9.93 -0.63 0.20
CA GLU A 301 9.23 -0.58 1.48
C GLU A 301 10.26 -0.30 2.56
N ALA A 302 10.45 0.99 2.83
CA ALA A 302 11.48 1.47 3.72
C ALA A 302 11.09 1.26 5.18
N LEU A 303 11.99 0.65 5.96
CA LEU A 303 11.90 0.55 7.41
C LEU A 303 13.04 1.37 8.02
N PRO A 304 12.81 2.02 9.18
CA PRO A 304 13.91 2.63 9.92
C PRO A 304 15.01 1.61 10.20
N LEU A 305 16.25 2.02 9.96
CA LEU A 305 17.38 1.20 10.37
C LEU A 305 17.30 1.07 11.89
N GLN A 306 16.98 -0.13 12.38
CA GLN A 306 17.00 -0.34 13.83
C GLN A 306 18.39 0.04 14.32
N PRO A 307 18.52 0.91 15.35
CA PRO A 307 19.82 1.29 15.86
C PRO A 307 20.56 0.00 16.21
N ALA A 308 21.59 -0.27 15.44
CA ALA A 308 22.40 -1.46 15.66
C ALA A 308 22.84 -1.42 17.14
N ARG A 309 22.49 -2.45 17.90
CA ARG A 309 23.03 -2.65 19.25
C ARG A 309 24.51 -2.36 19.16
N GLN A 310 24.98 -1.42 19.99
CA GLN A 310 26.37 -0.97 20.02
C GLN A 310 27.28 -2.18 20.24
N ALA A 311 27.74 -2.77 19.16
CA ALA A 311 28.75 -3.83 19.21
C ALA A 311 30.08 -3.12 19.21
N CYS A 312 30.88 -3.42 20.18
CA CYS A 312 32.23 -3.01 20.50
C CYS A 312 32.95 -2.06 19.51
N LEU A 313 33.43 -0.92 20.00
CA LEU A 313 34.08 0.18 19.27
C LEU A 313 35.30 -0.23 18.41
N PHE A 314 35.83 -1.43 18.61
CA PHE A 314 37.11 -1.92 18.03
C PHE A 314 36.96 -2.96 16.92
N GLN A 315 35.76 -3.31 16.45
CA GLN A 315 35.63 -4.26 15.35
C GLN A 315 35.49 -3.56 13.99
N LYS A 316 36.31 -3.95 13.03
CA LYS A 316 36.28 -3.54 11.61
C LYS A 316 34.97 -4.03 10.95
N ARG A 317 33.86 -3.34 11.22
CA ARG A 317 32.49 -3.72 10.87
C ARG A 317 32.23 -3.89 9.37
N LYS A 318 32.77 -2.96 8.55
CA LYS A 318 32.52 -2.97 7.09
C LYS A 318 33.09 -4.22 6.39
N ALA A 319 34.29 -4.67 6.78
CA ALA A 319 34.88 -5.85 6.17
C ALA A 319 34.13 -7.16 6.53
N ARG A 320 33.61 -7.26 7.77
CA ARG A 320 32.88 -8.44 8.22
C ARG A 320 31.50 -8.56 7.60
N ALA A 321 30.76 -7.45 7.46
CA ALA A 321 29.47 -7.41 6.76
C ALA A 321 29.63 -7.81 5.28
N LYS A 322 30.63 -7.26 4.60
CA LYS A 322 30.94 -7.61 3.20
C LYS A 322 31.35 -9.07 3.04
N LEU A 323 32.13 -9.63 4.00
CA LEU A 323 32.48 -11.04 4.03
C LEU A 323 31.28 -11.95 4.22
N GLN A 324 30.35 -11.59 5.13
CA GLN A 324 29.11 -12.34 5.35
C GLN A 324 28.21 -12.33 4.12
N GLU A 325 28.13 -11.21 3.41
CA GLU A 325 27.37 -11.11 2.15
C GLU A 325 27.95 -12.04 1.07
N VAL A 326 29.29 -12.05 0.91
CA VAL A 326 29.97 -12.95 -0.01
C VAL A 326 29.79 -14.42 0.37
N VAL A 327 29.92 -14.75 1.65
CA VAL A 327 29.66 -16.11 2.17
C VAL A 327 28.23 -16.56 1.85
N ALA A 328 27.24 -15.70 2.11
CA ALA A 328 25.84 -15.99 1.81
C ALA A 328 25.57 -16.15 0.30
N GLN A 329 26.29 -15.39 -0.53
CA GLN A 329 26.18 -15.50 -1.99
C GLN A 329 26.78 -16.82 -2.51
N VAL A 330 27.93 -17.23 -2.00
CA VAL A 330 28.57 -18.49 -2.36
C VAL A 330 27.72 -19.67 -1.91
N GLN A 331 27.21 -19.66 -0.68
CA GLN A 331 26.35 -20.72 -0.14
C GLN A 331 25.03 -20.86 -0.91
N ARG A 332 24.46 -19.75 -1.40
CA ARG A 332 23.26 -19.78 -2.25
C ARG A 332 23.51 -20.46 -3.60
N ARG A 333 24.73 -20.30 -4.15
CA ARG A 333 25.08 -20.81 -5.49
C ARG A 333 25.56 -22.25 -5.48
N TRP A 334 26.29 -22.66 -4.44
CA TRP A 334 26.96 -23.97 -4.37
C TRP A 334 26.58 -24.82 -3.15
N GLY A 335 25.62 -24.36 -2.33
CA GLY A 335 25.13 -25.07 -1.16
C GLY A 335 25.83 -24.67 0.15
N GLY A 336 25.19 -24.97 1.29
CA GLY A 336 25.62 -24.52 2.62
C GLY A 336 26.98 -25.06 3.09
N SER A 337 27.47 -26.15 2.51
CA SER A 337 28.79 -26.75 2.81
C SER A 337 29.93 -26.24 1.91
N ALA A 338 29.65 -25.39 0.93
CA ALA A 338 30.66 -24.90 -0.05
C ALA A 338 31.78 -24.07 0.59
N LEU A 339 31.51 -23.46 1.75
CA LEU A 339 32.51 -22.73 2.53
C LEU A 339 32.53 -23.23 3.97
N CYS A 340 33.72 -23.56 4.46
CA CYS A 340 33.92 -23.95 5.82
C CYS A 340 34.84 -22.96 6.55
N GLN A 341 34.49 -22.67 7.79
CA GLN A 341 35.33 -21.94 8.71
C GLN A 341 36.23 -22.93 9.46
N VAL A 342 37.52 -22.64 9.45
CA VAL A 342 38.50 -23.42 10.21
C VAL A 342 38.55 -22.87 11.64
N GLN A 343 38.31 -23.73 12.62
CA GLN A 343 38.46 -23.41 14.04
C GLN A 343 39.63 -24.19 14.60
N MET A 344 40.61 -23.49 15.18
CA MET A 344 41.69 -24.12 15.94
C MET A 344 41.13 -24.63 17.26
N LEU A 345 41.22 -25.94 17.48
CA LEU A 345 40.74 -26.61 18.70
C LEU A 345 41.78 -26.53 19.82
N HIS A 346 43.00 -26.94 19.53
CA HIS A 346 44.10 -26.90 20.49
C HIS A 346 45.47 -26.83 19.75
N PRO A 347 46.34 -25.87 20.08
CA PRO A 347 47.62 -25.69 19.36
C PRO A 347 48.63 -26.83 19.57
N ALA A 348 48.51 -27.61 20.65
CA ALA A 348 49.41 -28.68 20.98
C ALA A 348 49.01 -30.06 20.44
N HIS A 349 47.87 -30.20 19.77
CA HIS A 349 47.47 -31.47 19.15
C HIS A 349 48.22 -31.71 17.82
N LEU A 350 48.31 -33.00 17.42
CA LEU A 350 48.78 -33.41 16.09
C LEU A 350 47.98 -32.67 15.00
N GLU A 351 48.61 -32.37 13.83
CA GLU A 351 48.04 -31.52 12.81
C GLU A 351 46.62 -31.88 12.39
N GLU A 352 46.31 -33.16 12.24
CA GLU A 352 44.98 -33.69 11.89
C GLU A 352 43.88 -33.37 12.91
N ARG A 353 44.21 -33.15 14.17
CA ARG A 353 43.28 -32.87 15.29
C ARG A 353 43.36 -31.43 15.78
N ARG A 354 44.19 -30.60 15.16
CA ARG A 354 44.40 -29.20 15.55
C ARG A 354 43.28 -28.30 15.08
N TYR A 355 42.59 -28.69 14.00
CA TYR A 355 41.57 -27.90 13.35
C TYR A 355 40.25 -28.63 13.22
N ALA A 356 39.13 -27.92 13.39
CA ALA A 356 37.80 -28.37 13.01
C ALA A 356 37.27 -27.51 11.90
N PHE A 357 36.64 -28.14 10.90
CA PHE A 357 35.97 -27.49 9.81
C PHE A 357 34.46 -27.39 10.12
N ARG A 358 33.93 -26.19 10.20
CA ARG A 358 32.48 -25.96 10.35
C ARG A 358 31.94 -25.23 9.18
N PRO A 359 30.72 -25.50 8.69
CA PRO A 359 30.11 -24.69 7.64
C PRO A 359 30.11 -23.23 8.08
N ALA A 360 30.54 -22.33 7.17
CA ALA A 360 30.50 -20.90 7.46
C ALA A 360 29.06 -20.45 7.63
N THR A 361 28.68 -19.88 8.77
CA THR A 361 27.32 -19.40 9.05
C THR A 361 27.20 -17.95 8.64
N SER A 362 26.13 -17.60 7.93
CA SER A 362 25.81 -16.23 7.48
C SER A 362 25.24 -15.32 8.58
N GLY A 363 25.07 -15.81 9.78
CA GLY A 363 24.52 -15.03 10.89
C GLY A 363 24.46 -15.80 12.20
N ALA A 364 24.69 -15.10 13.27
CA ALA A 364 24.57 -15.35 14.68
C ALA A 364 25.86 -15.80 15.38
N GLY A 365 26.32 -14.89 16.22
CA GLY A 365 27.41 -15.12 17.14
C GLY A 365 27.15 -16.29 18.07
N SER A 366 28.03 -17.26 18.03
CA SER A 366 28.25 -18.13 19.17
C SER A 366 29.00 -17.30 20.21
N ARG A 367 28.41 -17.12 21.36
CA ARG A 367 29.11 -16.75 22.59
C ARG A 367 30.11 -17.82 22.97
N PRO A 368 31.22 -17.45 23.62
CA PRO A 368 32.15 -18.42 24.19
C PRO A 368 31.52 -19.26 25.30
#